data_d5d5eccf71730d8c0babef4a972bdaf0
#
_entry.id   d5d5eccf71730d8c0babef4a972bdaf0
#
_cell.length_a   1.000
_cell.length_b   1.000
_cell.length_c   1.000
_cell.angle_alpha   90.00
_cell.angle_beta   90.00
_cell.angle_gamma   90.00
#
_symmetry.space_group_name_H-M   'P 1'
#
loop_
_entity.id
_entity.type
_entity.pdbx_description
1 polymer ?
#
loop_
_entity_poly.entity_id
_entity_poly.type
_entity_poly.pdbx_seq_one_letter_code
_entity_poly.pdbx_strand_id
1 'polypeptide(L)'
;MLIKVSTPWSHIDFNCRVNKADANIRFDFAETNSECDFWIIWGGLKTATETANCAPENIIYLTDEVHAERFYNQQFLNQFAAVLTCRTDLNHKNIIETHELNTWMIDRNYDFVTNNKIIPKSKNISVVCSDQTWLPGHKLRYAFVNKLIGHFKDRLDVFGKGFNPIKDKYDALAPYKYSIAIENSVIPGYFTEKITDCFLTQTMPVYYGCPNLEKHFDSNSFLSIDVNDFKLSVSKIEQLLQEDPYEILLPILQQQQQHYLQQYHIFNKLPQLLSSQFKAGKKKQQIKIKSENLFQRGYAINKFLSRILHKMPLSEKSRFQINFYQDDLYANKKG
;
A
#
# COMPACT_ATOMS: atom_id res chain seq x y z
N MET A 1 -22.12 2.44 13.53
CA MET A 1 -21.69 2.85 12.17
C MET A 1 -21.40 1.61 11.35
N LEU A 2 -22.08 1.46 10.22
CA LEU A 2 -21.87 0.34 9.30
C LEU A 2 -21.11 0.84 8.06
N ILE A 3 -19.91 0.31 7.83
CA ILE A 3 -19.01 0.68 6.73
C ILE A 3 -18.95 -0.50 5.74
N LYS A 4 -19.52 -0.32 4.55
CA LYS A 4 -19.34 -1.25 3.45
C LYS A 4 -17.99 -0.98 2.79
N VAL A 5 -17.21 -2.03 2.56
CA VAL A 5 -15.92 -1.95 1.85
C VAL A 5 -15.97 -2.86 0.64
N SER A 6 -15.89 -2.27 -0.55
CA SER A 6 -15.73 -2.99 -1.82
C SER A 6 -14.27 -2.93 -2.26
N THR A 7 -13.74 -4.05 -2.73
CA THR A 7 -12.33 -4.18 -3.13
C THR A 7 -12.18 -5.28 -4.19
N PRO A 8 -11.17 -5.20 -5.08
CA PRO A 8 -10.94 -6.23 -6.10
C PRO A 8 -10.28 -7.51 -5.53
N TRP A 9 -9.74 -7.47 -4.30
CA TRP A 9 -8.94 -8.56 -3.71
C TRP A 9 -9.81 -9.62 -3.02
N SER A 10 -10.41 -10.52 -3.78
CA SER A 10 -11.29 -11.57 -3.27
C SER A 10 -10.57 -12.71 -2.54
N HIS A 11 -9.23 -12.78 -2.65
CA HIS A 11 -8.43 -13.82 -2.00
C HIS A 11 -8.01 -13.46 -0.57
N ILE A 12 -8.32 -12.23 -0.11
CA ILE A 12 -7.95 -11.75 1.22
C ILE A 12 -9.19 -11.76 2.10
N ASP A 13 -9.14 -12.48 3.23
CA ASP A 13 -10.15 -12.35 4.28
C ASP A 13 -9.85 -11.13 5.16
N PHE A 14 -10.50 -10.01 4.86
CA PHE A 14 -10.36 -8.79 5.65
C PHE A 14 -11.06 -8.87 7.02
N ASN A 15 -12.07 -9.75 7.20
CA ASN A 15 -12.78 -9.87 8.47
C ASN A 15 -11.86 -10.29 9.63
N CYS A 16 -10.84 -11.09 9.35
CA CYS A 16 -9.87 -11.50 10.36
C CYS A 16 -8.91 -10.37 10.80
N ARG A 17 -8.91 -9.25 10.06
CA ARG A 17 -8.04 -8.08 10.32
C ARG A 17 -8.77 -6.91 10.98
N VAL A 18 -10.07 -7.03 11.20
CA VAL A 18 -10.90 -6.02 11.85
C VAL A 18 -10.81 -6.17 13.37
N ASN A 19 -10.66 -5.03 14.06
CA ASN A 19 -10.86 -4.97 15.51
C ASN A 19 -12.35 -5.13 15.82
N LYS A 20 -12.73 -6.20 16.48
CA LYS A 20 -14.10 -6.51 16.85
C LYS A 20 -14.51 -6.00 18.25
N ALA A 21 -13.61 -5.31 18.95
CA ALA A 21 -13.86 -4.84 20.32
C ALA A 21 -14.87 -3.68 20.37
N ASP A 22 -14.98 -2.85 19.32
CA ASP A 22 -15.97 -1.79 19.24
C ASP A 22 -17.24 -2.27 18.53
N ALA A 23 -18.24 -2.64 19.29
CA ALA A 23 -19.54 -3.10 18.77
C ALA A 23 -20.31 -2.03 17.96
N ASN A 24 -19.96 -0.74 18.09
CA ASN A 24 -20.59 0.35 17.37
C ASN A 24 -20.07 0.51 15.95
N ILE A 25 -18.93 -0.11 15.60
CA ILE A 25 -18.32 -0.06 14.28
C ILE A 25 -18.37 -1.47 13.68
N ARG A 26 -18.98 -1.59 12.51
CA ARG A 26 -19.05 -2.84 11.77
C ARG A 26 -18.60 -2.62 10.33
N PHE A 27 -17.80 -3.53 9.82
CA PHE A 27 -17.40 -3.59 8.42
C PHE A 27 -18.20 -4.67 7.70
N ASP A 28 -18.64 -4.36 6.49
CA ASP A 28 -19.32 -5.29 5.58
C ASP A 28 -18.50 -5.40 4.29
N PHE A 29 -17.96 -6.57 4.03
CA PHE A 29 -17.18 -6.90 2.83
C PHE A 29 -18.00 -7.69 1.81
N ALA A 30 -19.32 -7.84 2.02
CA ALA A 30 -20.19 -8.57 1.11
C ALA A 30 -20.42 -7.81 -0.20
N GLU A 31 -20.50 -8.56 -1.30
CA GLU A 31 -20.80 -8.01 -2.63
C GLU A 31 -22.27 -7.64 -2.83
N THR A 32 -23.14 -8.06 -1.92
CA THR A 32 -24.60 -7.90 -2.02
C THR A 32 -25.06 -6.48 -1.70
N ASN A 33 -26.26 -6.15 -2.17
CA ASN A 33 -26.93 -4.87 -1.95
C ASN A 33 -27.23 -4.69 -0.45
N SER A 34 -26.28 -4.11 0.29
CA SER A 34 -26.38 -3.84 1.73
C SER A 34 -26.73 -2.38 1.99
N GLU A 35 -27.49 -2.14 3.05
CA GLU A 35 -27.64 -0.81 3.60
C GLU A 35 -26.38 -0.47 4.42
N CYS A 36 -25.79 0.72 4.23
CA CYS A 36 -24.60 1.17 4.97
C CYS A 36 -24.64 2.66 5.29
N ASP A 37 -23.87 3.06 6.28
CA ASP A 37 -23.69 4.47 6.62
C ASP A 37 -22.60 5.11 5.74
N PHE A 38 -21.57 4.33 5.41
CA PHE A 38 -20.49 4.71 4.49
C PHE A 38 -20.21 3.55 3.54
N TRP A 39 -19.91 3.88 2.29
CA TRP A 39 -19.44 2.93 1.28
C TRP A 39 -18.05 3.32 0.79
N ILE A 40 -17.06 2.51 1.14
CA ILE A 40 -15.66 2.70 0.74
C ILE A 40 -15.37 1.79 -0.44
N ILE A 41 -14.91 2.35 -1.55
CA ILE A 41 -14.37 1.60 -2.66
C ILE A 41 -12.85 1.68 -2.57
N TRP A 42 -12.23 0.60 -2.10
CA TRP A 42 -10.79 0.52 -1.91
C TRP A 42 -10.14 -0.18 -3.08
N GLY A 43 -9.38 0.57 -3.88
CA GLY A 43 -8.66 0.08 -5.04
C GLY A 43 -9.55 -0.29 -6.23
N GLY A 44 -10.86 -0.40 -6.07
CA GLY A 44 -11.79 -0.71 -7.14
C GLY A 44 -12.87 -1.72 -6.78
N LEU A 45 -13.56 -2.23 -7.80
CA LEU A 45 -14.61 -3.23 -7.65
C LEU A 45 -14.14 -4.57 -8.21
N LYS A 46 -14.61 -5.66 -7.62
CA LYS A 46 -14.41 -7.02 -8.14
C LYS A 46 -15.25 -7.28 -9.40
N THR A 47 -16.45 -6.74 -9.43
CA THR A 47 -17.41 -6.89 -10.54
C THR A 47 -17.48 -5.61 -11.39
N ALA A 48 -18.12 -5.70 -12.55
CA ALA A 48 -18.31 -4.54 -13.44
C ALA A 48 -19.14 -3.42 -12.77
N THR A 49 -20.05 -3.76 -11.90
CA THR A 49 -20.87 -2.80 -11.12
C THR A 49 -21.25 -3.41 -9.78
N GLU A 50 -21.34 -2.57 -8.75
CA GLU A 50 -21.93 -2.93 -7.46
C GLU A 50 -23.01 -1.94 -7.06
N THR A 51 -23.94 -2.37 -6.19
CA THR A 51 -25.02 -1.54 -5.66
C THR A 51 -25.06 -1.60 -4.15
N ALA A 52 -25.39 -0.48 -3.53
CA ALA A 52 -25.66 -0.41 -2.09
C ALA A 52 -26.70 0.68 -1.80
N ASN A 53 -27.38 0.57 -0.66
CA ASN A 53 -28.26 1.61 -0.14
C ASN A 53 -27.44 2.52 0.80
N CYS A 54 -26.94 3.65 0.27
CA CYS A 54 -26.04 4.58 0.95
C CYS A 54 -26.42 6.02 0.61
N ALA A 55 -26.04 6.97 1.45
CA ALA A 55 -26.11 8.38 1.10
C ALA A 55 -25.03 8.70 0.05
N PRO A 56 -25.35 9.41 -1.07
CA PRO A 56 -24.37 9.70 -2.12
C PRO A 56 -23.09 10.40 -1.61
N GLU A 57 -23.25 11.24 -0.60
CA GLU A 57 -22.15 12.01 0.02
C GLU A 57 -21.22 11.16 0.88
N ASN A 58 -21.62 9.92 1.17
CA ASN A 58 -20.86 8.99 2.00
C ASN A 58 -20.23 7.86 1.17
N ILE A 59 -20.15 8.01 -0.16
CA ILE A 59 -19.46 7.09 -1.06
C ILE A 59 -18.08 7.62 -1.36
N ILE A 60 -17.06 6.90 -0.93
CA ILE A 60 -15.69 7.40 -0.87
C ILE A 60 -14.78 6.42 -1.59
N TYR A 61 -13.89 6.95 -2.42
CA TYR A 61 -12.83 6.17 -3.03
C TYR A 61 -11.56 6.24 -2.19
N LEU A 62 -10.93 5.10 -1.96
CA LEU A 62 -9.61 4.98 -1.37
C LEU A 62 -8.65 4.44 -2.42
N THR A 63 -7.59 5.20 -2.69
CA THR A 63 -6.54 4.77 -3.62
C THR A 63 -5.73 3.60 -3.05
N ASP A 64 -5.14 2.80 -3.93
CA ASP A 64 -4.40 1.59 -3.59
C ASP A 64 -2.98 1.55 -4.17
N GLU A 65 -2.69 2.43 -5.14
CA GLU A 65 -1.45 2.39 -5.88
C GLU A 65 -0.95 3.80 -6.22
N VAL A 66 0.35 3.91 -6.36
CA VAL A 66 1.03 5.15 -6.77
C VAL A 66 0.82 5.44 -8.26
N HIS A 67 1.07 6.70 -8.67
CA HIS A 67 0.91 7.13 -10.07
C HIS A 67 1.72 6.30 -11.08
N ALA A 68 2.88 5.78 -10.68
CA ALA A 68 3.71 4.93 -11.55
C ALA A 68 3.07 3.56 -11.84
N GLU A 69 2.19 3.09 -10.97
CA GLU A 69 1.52 1.79 -11.07
C GLU A 69 0.11 1.91 -11.61
N ARG A 70 -0.60 3.00 -11.25
CA ARG A 70 -1.99 3.17 -11.60
C ARG A 70 -2.36 4.60 -11.95
N PHE A 71 -2.97 4.74 -13.11
CA PHE A 71 -3.65 5.95 -13.55
C PHE A 71 -5.16 5.79 -13.33
N TYR A 72 -5.79 6.74 -12.66
CA TYR A 72 -7.23 6.72 -12.41
C TYR A 72 -7.99 7.55 -13.45
N ASN A 73 -9.03 6.95 -14.07
CA ASN A 73 -9.89 7.64 -14.99
C ASN A 73 -10.73 8.70 -14.26
N GLN A 74 -10.76 9.94 -14.78
CA GLN A 74 -11.47 11.05 -14.15
C GLN A 74 -12.98 10.79 -14.03
N GLN A 75 -13.62 10.20 -15.04
CA GLN A 75 -15.05 9.88 -14.99
C GLN A 75 -15.36 8.80 -13.94
N PHE A 76 -14.42 7.89 -13.71
CA PHE A 76 -14.52 6.93 -12.63
C PHE A 76 -14.45 7.62 -11.27
N LEU A 77 -13.48 8.51 -11.05
CA LEU A 77 -13.33 9.24 -9.80
C LEU A 77 -14.53 10.15 -9.52
N ASN A 78 -15.15 10.72 -10.53
CA ASN A 78 -16.31 11.58 -10.39
C ASN A 78 -17.57 10.89 -9.82
N GLN A 79 -17.59 9.58 -9.70
CA GLN A 79 -18.68 8.85 -9.04
C GLN A 79 -18.66 9.01 -7.52
N PHE A 80 -17.55 9.44 -6.95
CA PHE A 80 -17.33 9.48 -5.50
C PHE A 80 -17.52 10.88 -4.93
N ALA A 81 -17.96 10.95 -3.67
CA ALA A 81 -18.10 12.21 -2.94
C ALA A 81 -16.74 12.76 -2.48
N ALA A 82 -15.80 11.85 -2.20
CA ALA A 82 -14.44 12.18 -1.82
C ALA A 82 -13.46 11.09 -2.28
N VAL A 83 -12.18 11.46 -2.34
CA VAL A 83 -11.06 10.54 -2.58
C VAL A 83 -10.10 10.65 -1.41
N LEU A 84 -9.83 9.53 -0.73
CA LEU A 84 -8.79 9.39 0.29
C LEU A 84 -7.50 8.93 -0.39
N THR A 85 -6.40 9.68 -0.22
CA THR A 85 -5.15 9.38 -0.94
C THR A 85 -3.93 10.06 -0.33
N CYS A 86 -2.74 9.47 -0.50
CA CYS A 86 -1.46 10.15 -0.30
C CYS A 86 -0.91 10.78 -1.59
N ARG A 87 -1.62 10.63 -2.72
CA ARG A 87 -1.19 11.12 -4.05
C ARG A 87 -1.54 12.59 -4.22
N THR A 88 -0.65 13.32 -4.88
CA THR A 88 -0.80 14.74 -5.20
C THR A 88 -1.16 15.02 -6.67
N ASP A 89 -1.19 13.97 -7.51
CA ASP A 89 -1.43 14.07 -8.95
C ASP A 89 -2.89 13.88 -9.36
N LEU A 90 -3.80 13.64 -8.41
CA LEU A 90 -5.21 13.42 -8.68
C LEU A 90 -5.98 14.73 -8.74
N ASN A 91 -6.93 14.79 -9.65
CA ASN A 91 -7.88 15.91 -9.75
C ASN A 91 -9.27 15.44 -9.30
N HIS A 92 -9.74 15.94 -8.17
CA HIS A 92 -11.09 15.68 -7.67
C HIS A 92 -11.56 16.84 -6.79
N LYS A 93 -12.88 17.13 -6.81
CA LYS A 93 -13.48 18.25 -6.06
C LYS A 93 -13.31 18.18 -4.54
N ASN A 94 -13.06 16.97 -4.01
CA ASN A 94 -12.88 16.72 -2.59
C ASN A 94 -11.83 15.64 -2.40
N ILE A 95 -10.57 16.05 -2.26
CA ILE A 95 -9.45 15.18 -1.90
C ILE A 95 -9.22 15.33 -0.40
N ILE A 96 -9.18 14.20 0.29
CA ILE A 96 -8.79 14.12 1.68
C ILE A 96 -7.42 13.47 1.71
N GLU A 97 -6.41 14.31 1.96
CA GLU A 97 -5.04 13.86 2.05
C GLU A 97 -4.83 12.96 3.28
N THR A 98 -4.20 11.84 3.09
CA THR A 98 -3.87 10.88 4.14
C THR A 98 -2.57 10.14 3.76
N HIS A 99 -2.01 9.35 4.69
CA HIS A 99 -1.00 8.36 4.33
C HIS A 99 -1.64 7.21 3.54
N GLU A 100 -0.84 6.32 2.97
CA GLU A 100 -1.37 5.12 2.32
C GLU A 100 -2.08 4.24 3.34
N LEU A 101 -3.41 4.17 3.23
CA LEU A 101 -4.24 3.34 4.10
C LEU A 101 -4.16 1.90 3.61
N ASN A 102 -3.52 1.05 4.37
CA ASN A 102 -3.33 -0.36 4.03
C ASN A 102 -3.55 -1.27 5.23
N THR A 103 -3.49 -2.56 4.98
CA THR A 103 -3.44 -3.60 6.00
C THR A 103 -2.22 -4.48 5.78
N TRP A 104 -1.88 -5.28 6.76
CA TRP A 104 -0.75 -6.21 6.68
C TRP A 104 -0.97 -7.37 5.69
N MET A 105 0.11 -8.00 5.25
CA MET A 105 0.13 -9.14 4.33
C MET A 105 0.72 -10.43 4.95
N ILE A 106 0.97 -10.45 6.26
CA ILE A 106 1.23 -11.68 6.99
C ILE A 106 -0.11 -12.39 7.25
N ASP A 107 -0.10 -13.72 7.19
CA ASP A 107 -1.31 -14.53 7.40
C ASP A 107 -1.60 -14.70 8.91
N ARG A 108 -1.98 -13.60 9.54
CA ARG A 108 -2.31 -13.53 10.97
C ARG A 108 -3.55 -12.66 11.16
N ASN A 109 -4.38 -13.04 12.14
CA ASN A 109 -5.58 -12.27 12.50
C ASN A 109 -5.26 -11.11 13.44
N TYR A 110 -6.25 -10.26 13.69
CA TYR A 110 -6.13 -9.08 14.55
C TYR A 110 -5.67 -9.44 15.97
N ASP A 111 -6.26 -10.49 16.57
CA ASP A 111 -5.92 -10.91 17.95
C ASP A 111 -4.47 -11.38 18.07
N PHE A 112 -3.95 -12.01 17.02
CA PHE A 112 -2.55 -12.42 16.99
C PHE A 112 -1.61 -11.21 16.97
N VAL A 113 -1.86 -10.23 16.08
CA VAL A 113 -0.97 -9.07 15.92
C VAL A 113 -1.09 -8.04 17.05
N THR A 114 -2.16 -8.09 17.83
CA THR A 114 -2.33 -7.26 19.05
C THR A 114 -1.78 -7.93 20.30
N ASN A 115 -1.44 -9.22 20.22
CA ASN A 115 -0.86 -9.94 21.35
C ASN A 115 0.59 -9.48 21.53
N ASN A 116 0.88 -8.84 22.68
CA ASN A 116 2.19 -8.26 23.02
C ASN A 116 3.26 -9.32 23.36
N LYS A 117 3.12 -10.57 22.92
CA LYS A 117 4.15 -11.60 23.13
C LYS A 117 5.40 -11.26 22.32
N ILE A 118 6.55 -11.47 22.96
CA ILE A 118 7.84 -11.37 22.29
C ILE A 118 7.94 -12.49 21.25
N ILE A 119 8.30 -12.13 20.03
CA ILE A 119 8.52 -13.06 18.92
C ILE A 119 10.01 -13.42 18.90
N PRO A 120 10.38 -14.69 19.18
CA PRO A 120 11.77 -15.09 19.24
C PRO A 120 12.49 -14.90 17.89
N LYS A 121 13.71 -14.38 17.92
CA LYS A 121 14.57 -14.22 16.75
C LYS A 121 15.68 -15.28 16.76
N SER A 122 15.82 -15.98 15.65
CA SER A 122 16.85 -17.03 15.46
C SER A 122 17.79 -16.74 14.29
N LYS A 123 17.50 -15.69 13.51
CA LYS A 123 18.23 -15.32 12.30
C LYS A 123 18.48 -13.82 12.24
N ASN A 124 19.48 -13.42 11.46
CA ASN A 124 19.90 -12.02 11.41
C ASN A 124 19.06 -11.18 10.43
N ILE A 125 19.18 -11.41 9.13
CA ILE A 125 18.59 -10.52 8.13
C ILE A 125 17.93 -11.27 6.98
N SER A 126 16.76 -10.77 6.56
CA SER A 126 16.02 -11.25 5.41
C SER A 126 15.68 -10.12 4.43
N VAL A 127 15.24 -10.50 3.25
CA VAL A 127 14.54 -9.62 2.31
C VAL A 127 13.39 -10.39 1.65
N VAL A 128 12.24 -9.73 1.50
CA VAL A 128 11.12 -10.25 0.71
C VAL A 128 10.99 -9.42 -0.56
N CYS A 129 11.26 -10.03 -1.70
CA CYS A 129 11.26 -9.38 -3.01
C CYS A 129 10.68 -10.30 -4.07
N SER A 130 9.93 -9.75 -5.02
CA SER A 130 9.51 -10.46 -6.23
C SER A 130 10.46 -10.14 -7.39
N ASP A 131 10.48 -11.04 -8.39
CA ASP A 131 11.20 -10.89 -9.66
C ASP A 131 10.51 -9.94 -10.66
N GLN A 132 9.50 -9.21 -10.21
CA GLN A 132 8.81 -8.23 -11.06
C GLN A 132 9.73 -7.09 -11.46
N THR A 133 9.70 -6.75 -12.77
CA THR A 133 10.57 -5.72 -13.37
C THR A 133 9.84 -4.83 -14.38
N TRP A 134 8.50 -4.76 -14.34
CA TRP A 134 7.74 -3.98 -15.32
C TRP A 134 7.87 -2.47 -15.14
N LEU A 135 7.98 -1.99 -13.92
CA LEU A 135 8.07 -0.56 -13.59
C LEU A 135 9.49 -0.18 -13.18
N PRO A 136 9.85 1.11 -13.30
CA PRO A 136 11.18 1.59 -12.90
C PRO A 136 11.54 1.23 -11.46
N GLY A 137 10.62 1.43 -10.51
CA GLY A 137 10.82 1.09 -9.10
C GLY A 137 11.03 -0.41 -8.87
N HIS A 138 10.28 -1.27 -9.59
CA HIS A 138 10.49 -2.72 -9.54
C HIS A 138 11.88 -3.11 -10.04
N LYS A 139 12.34 -2.53 -11.17
CA LYS A 139 13.68 -2.79 -11.72
C LYS A 139 14.77 -2.36 -10.75
N LEU A 140 14.62 -1.17 -10.15
CA LEU A 140 15.58 -0.61 -9.19
C LEU A 140 15.70 -1.51 -7.96
N ARG A 141 14.55 -1.89 -7.36
CA ARG A 141 14.49 -2.82 -6.23
C ARG A 141 15.13 -4.16 -6.55
N TYR A 142 14.74 -4.79 -7.67
CA TYR A 142 15.27 -6.08 -8.11
C TYR A 142 16.79 -6.03 -8.34
N ALA A 143 17.28 -4.99 -9.01
CA ALA A 143 18.72 -4.81 -9.27
C ALA A 143 19.51 -4.61 -7.96
N PHE A 144 18.96 -3.82 -7.02
CA PHE A 144 19.58 -3.60 -5.71
C PHE A 144 19.64 -4.89 -4.89
N VAL A 145 18.53 -5.65 -4.81
CA VAL A 145 18.49 -6.95 -4.09
C VAL A 145 19.48 -7.94 -4.69
N ASN A 146 19.62 -8.03 -6.03
CA ASN A 146 20.63 -8.91 -6.63
C ASN A 146 22.07 -8.51 -6.27
N LYS A 147 22.36 -7.22 -6.17
CA LYS A 147 23.67 -6.75 -5.68
C LYS A 147 23.91 -7.14 -4.22
N LEU A 148 22.86 -7.05 -3.38
CA LEU A 148 22.94 -7.48 -1.97
C LEU A 148 23.20 -9.00 -1.86
N ILE A 149 22.52 -9.81 -2.68
CA ILE A 149 22.78 -11.27 -2.76
C ILE A 149 24.26 -11.54 -3.09
N GLY A 150 24.81 -10.83 -4.08
CA GLY A 150 26.23 -10.97 -4.46
C GLY A 150 27.20 -10.59 -3.35
N HIS A 151 26.85 -9.58 -2.54
CA HIS A 151 27.68 -9.10 -1.43
C HIS A 151 27.55 -9.95 -0.15
N PHE A 152 26.32 -10.19 0.30
CA PHE A 152 26.07 -10.88 1.59
C PHE A 152 26.11 -12.40 1.47
N LYS A 153 25.87 -12.95 0.28
CA LYS A 153 25.82 -14.39 0.02
C LYS A 153 24.86 -15.10 0.99
N ASP A 154 25.37 -16.11 1.68
CA ASP A 154 24.66 -16.93 2.69
C ASP A 154 24.31 -16.18 4.00
N ARG A 155 24.79 -14.95 4.17
CA ARG A 155 24.41 -14.09 5.31
C ARG A 155 23.05 -13.36 5.11
N LEU A 156 22.44 -13.41 3.91
CA LEU A 156 21.16 -12.80 3.60
C LEU A 156 20.18 -13.84 3.07
N ASP A 157 19.10 -14.08 3.82
CA ASP A 157 18.02 -14.94 3.36
C ASP A 157 17.06 -14.14 2.44
N VAL A 158 16.82 -14.64 1.24
CA VAL A 158 16.02 -13.95 0.21
C VAL A 158 14.77 -14.75 -0.10
N PHE A 159 13.60 -14.12 0.02
CA PHE A 159 12.30 -14.73 -0.16
C PHE A 159 11.48 -14.03 -1.23
N GLY A 160 10.50 -14.74 -1.78
CA GLY A 160 9.51 -14.24 -2.71
C GLY A 160 9.57 -14.91 -4.08
N LYS A 161 8.65 -14.50 -4.95
CA LYS A 161 8.56 -15.06 -6.31
C LYS A 161 9.84 -14.75 -7.11
N GLY A 162 10.40 -15.78 -7.73
CA GLY A 162 11.69 -15.67 -8.45
C GLY A 162 12.93 -15.90 -7.57
N PHE A 163 12.73 -16.03 -6.26
CA PHE A 163 13.74 -16.42 -5.25
C PHE A 163 13.23 -17.66 -4.50
N ASN A 164 13.35 -17.70 -3.17
CA ASN A 164 12.75 -18.76 -2.36
C ASN A 164 11.28 -18.43 -2.12
N PRO A 165 10.32 -19.11 -2.77
CA PRO A 165 8.90 -18.83 -2.59
C PRO A 165 8.44 -19.20 -1.18
N ILE A 166 7.59 -18.36 -0.59
CA ILE A 166 6.99 -18.56 0.72
C ILE A 166 5.47 -18.56 0.62
N LYS A 167 4.81 -19.30 1.49
CA LYS A 167 3.33 -19.30 1.58
C LYS A 167 2.85 -18.13 2.44
N ASP A 168 3.54 -17.88 3.55
CA ASP A 168 3.23 -16.81 4.48
C ASP A 168 4.46 -15.90 4.66
N LYS A 169 4.27 -14.61 4.44
CA LYS A 169 5.30 -13.59 4.63
C LYS A 169 5.80 -13.54 6.09
N TYR A 170 4.98 -13.97 7.04
CA TYR A 170 5.36 -14.12 8.44
C TYR A 170 6.63 -14.97 8.61
N ASP A 171 6.78 -16.06 7.87
CA ASP A 171 7.91 -16.97 7.97
C ASP A 171 9.23 -16.34 7.50
N ALA A 172 9.14 -15.32 6.64
CA ALA A 172 10.29 -14.56 6.15
C ALA A 172 10.65 -13.35 7.03
N LEU A 173 9.82 -13.01 8.01
CA LEU A 173 10.01 -11.85 8.88
C LEU A 173 10.19 -12.25 10.35
N ALA A 174 9.27 -13.03 10.88
CA ALA A 174 9.20 -13.32 12.32
C ALA A 174 10.50 -13.91 12.92
N PRO A 175 11.23 -14.83 12.26
CA PRO A 175 12.48 -15.37 12.80
C PRO A 175 13.67 -14.40 12.73
N TYR A 176 13.54 -13.26 11.99
CA TYR A 176 14.66 -12.37 11.67
C TYR A 176 14.68 -11.13 12.56
N LYS A 177 15.88 -10.74 13.02
CA LYS A 177 16.09 -9.45 13.72
C LYS A 177 15.84 -8.26 12.79
N TYR A 178 16.31 -8.38 11.54
CA TYR A 178 16.27 -7.33 10.53
C TYR A 178 15.61 -7.81 9.24
N SER A 179 14.93 -6.92 8.51
CA SER A 179 14.45 -7.22 7.16
C SER A 179 14.55 -6.02 6.25
N ILE A 180 15.02 -6.24 5.03
CA ILE A 180 15.16 -5.18 4.03
C ILE A 180 13.80 -4.97 3.36
N ALA A 181 13.23 -3.77 3.57
CA ALA A 181 11.92 -3.34 3.09
C ALA A 181 12.06 -2.19 2.10
N ILE A 182 11.87 -2.47 0.82
CA ILE A 182 12.04 -1.50 -0.27
C ILE A 182 10.71 -1.26 -0.96
N GLU A 183 10.21 -0.02 -0.91
CA GLU A 183 9.01 0.39 -1.64
C GLU A 183 9.27 0.51 -3.15
N ASN A 184 8.19 0.42 -3.92
CA ASN A 184 8.25 0.58 -5.38
C ASN A 184 8.36 2.05 -5.80
N SER A 185 8.06 2.98 -4.89
CA SER A 185 8.02 4.42 -5.17
C SER A 185 8.46 5.23 -3.95
N VAL A 186 8.95 6.44 -4.22
CA VAL A 186 9.40 7.39 -3.19
C VAL A 186 8.43 8.57 -3.20
N ILE A 187 7.41 8.52 -2.32
CA ILE A 187 6.36 9.54 -2.22
C ILE A 187 6.12 9.82 -0.74
N PRO A 188 5.93 11.09 -0.33
CA PRO A 188 5.57 11.43 1.05
C PRO A 188 4.27 10.74 1.49
N GLY A 189 4.27 10.15 2.68
CA GLY A 189 3.11 9.43 3.22
C GLY A 189 2.83 8.06 2.57
N TYR A 190 3.60 7.65 1.57
CA TYR A 190 3.49 6.34 0.95
C TYR A 190 4.43 5.34 1.62
N PHE A 191 3.87 4.55 2.50
CA PHE A 191 4.50 3.37 3.07
C PHE A 191 3.46 2.24 3.12
N THR A 192 3.89 1.03 2.89
CA THR A 192 2.98 -0.10 2.69
C THR A 192 3.23 -1.21 3.71
N GLU A 193 2.60 -2.36 3.48
CA GLU A 193 2.82 -3.57 4.26
C GLU A 193 4.30 -4.00 4.35
N LYS A 194 5.17 -3.44 3.52
CA LYS A 194 6.61 -3.80 3.55
C LYS A 194 7.26 -3.41 4.87
N ILE A 195 6.97 -2.21 5.35
CA ILE A 195 7.49 -1.78 6.64
C ILE A 195 6.57 -2.19 7.80
N THR A 196 5.25 -2.15 7.61
CA THR A 196 4.31 -2.40 8.70
C THR A 196 4.29 -3.88 9.12
N ASP A 197 4.47 -4.82 8.17
CA ASP A 197 4.66 -6.23 8.50
C ASP A 197 5.93 -6.48 9.31
N CYS A 198 6.99 -5.68 9.11
CA CYS A 198 8.18 -5.74 9.94
C CYS A 198 7.84 -5.35 11.39
N PHE A 199 7.12 -4.26 11.61
CA PHE A 199 6.70 -3.87 12.97
C PHE A 199 5.79 -4.93 13.62
N LEU A 200 4.83 -5.48 12.87
CA LEU A 200 3.92 -6.51 13.37
C LEU A 200 4.62 -7.83 13.73
N THR A 201 5.78 -8.07 13.15
CA THR A 201 6.63 -9.23 13.47
C THR A 201 7.77 -8.88 14.41
N GLN A 202 7.82 -7.65 14.95
CA GLN A 202 8.91 -7.16 15.79
C GLN A 202 10.28 -7.31 15.11
N THR A 203 10.32 -7.13 13.79
CA THR A 203 11.52 -7.17 12.97
C THR A 203 11.91 -5.73 12.63
N MET A 204 13.16 -5.34 12.83
CA MET A 204 13.61 -3.99 12.49
C MET A 204 13.75 -3.84 10.97
N PRO A 205 13.01 -2.90 10.33
CA PRO A 205 13.13 -2.68 8.90
C PRO A 205 14.40 -1.90 8.53
N VAL A 206 15.11 -2.40 7.52
CA VAL A 206 16.10 -1.66 6.74
C VAL A 206 15.37 -1.09 5.53
N TYR A 207 15.04 0.19 5.55
CA TYR A 207 13.97 0.76 4.75
C TYR A 207 14.43 1.72 3.66
N TYR A 208 13.76 1.62 2.50
CA TYR A 208 13.79 2.63 1.43
C TYR A 208 12.38 2.87 0.89
N GLY A 209 11.96 4.14 0.78
CA GLY A 209 10.64 4.50 0.23
C GLY A 209 10.18 5.88 0.67
N CYS A 210 9.24 5.95 1.61
CA CYS A 210 8.64 7.18 2.10
C CYS A 210 9.69 8.18 2.61
N PRO A 211 9.84 9.36 1.98
CA PRO A 211 10.93 10.28 2.32
C PRO A 211 10.70 11.06 3.63
N ASN A 212 9.50 11.02 4.17
CA ASN A 212 9.12 11.67 5.44
C ASN A 212 8.66 10.65 6.48
N LEU A 213 9.24 9.44 6.46
CA LEU A 213 8.81 8.33 7.31
C LEU A 213 8.92 8.66 8.82
N GLU A 214 9.91 9.46 9.21
CA GLU A 214 10.13 9.93 10.57
C GLU A 214 8.99 10.79 11.14
N LYS A 215 8.09 11.29 10.30
CA LYS A 215 6.85 11.95 10.74
C LYS A 215 5.78 10.95 11.17
N HIS A 216 5.95 9.69 10.81
CA HIS A 216 4.98 8.63 11.02
C HIS A 216 5.45 7.62 12.07
N PHE A 217 6.76 7.31 12.10
CA PHE A 217 7.34 6.31 12.99
C PHE A 217 8.61 6.85 13.64
N ASP A 218 8.96 6.32 14.82
CA ASP A 218 10.19 6.68 15.53
C ASP A 218 11.41 6.38 14.65
N SER A 219 12.30 7.36 14.49
CA SER A 219 13.50 7.25 13.65
C SER A 219 14.47 6.15 14.08
N ASN A 220 14.41 5.71 15.35
CA ASN A 220 15.20 4.58 15.85
C ASN A 220 14.58 3.21 15.51
N SER A 221 13.34 3.19 15.01
CA SER A 221 12.65 1.94 14.69
C SER A 221 12.99 1.38 13.31
N PHE A 222 13.75 2.09 12.50
CA PHE A 222 14.15 1.67 11.16
C PHE A 222 15.51 2.22 10.77
N LEU A 223 16.24 1.52 9.88
CA LEU A 223 17.46 2.01 9.26
C LEU A 223 17.16 2.50 7.85
N SER A 224 17.31 3.80 7.59
CA SER A 224 17.15 4.36 6.23
C SER A 224 18.36 4.04 5.36
N ILE A 225 18.09 3.46 4.17
CA ILE A 225 19.08 3.21 3.11
C ILE A 225 18.68 3.93 1.83
N ASP A 226 19.64 4.07 0.90
CA ASP A 226 19.37 4.56 -0.46
C ASP A 226 19.74 3.48 -1.48
N VAL A 227 18.77 3.00 -2.24
CA VAL A 227 19.00 1.97 -3.28
C VAL A 227 19.84 2.50 -4.45
N ASN A 228 20.01 3.82 -4.59
CA ASN A 228 20.87 4.44 -5.59
C ASN A 228 22.34 4.54 -5.12
N ASP A 229 22.57 4.52 -3.81
CA ASP A 229 23.93 4.44 -3.23
C ASP A 229 24.17 3.08 -2.57
N PHE A 230 24.58 2.12 -3.38
CA PHE A 230 24.82 0.75 -2.94
C PHE A 230 25.94 0.68 -1.88
N LYS A 231 27.04 1.43 -2.04
CA LYS A 231 28.19 1.36 -1.13
C LYS A 231 27.83 1.86 0.27
N LEU A 232 27.17 3.02 0.34
CA LEU A 232 26.71 3.57 1.62
C LEU A 232 25.68 2.68 2.29
N SER A 233 24.70 2.15 1.51
CA SER A 233 23.67 1.27 2.03
C SER A 233 24.23 -0.03 2.60
N VAL A 234 25.18 -0.66 1.87
CA VAL A 234 25.89 -1.85 2.37
C VAL A 234 26.67 -1.55 3.65
N SER A 235 27.43 -0.42 3.68
CA SER A 235 28.19 -0.04 4.87
C SER A 235 27.29 0.12 6.09
N LYS A 236 26.11 0.75 5.95
CA LYS A 236 25.13 0.89 7.03
C LYS A 236 24.57 -0.48 7.49
N ILE A 237 24.28 -1.38 6.55
CA ILE A 237 23.76 -2.71 6.88
C ILE A 237 24.84 -3.55 7.59
N GLU A 238 26.09 -3.52 7.12
CA GLU A 238 27.21 -4.22 7.79
C GLU A 238 27.43 -3.70 9.22
N GLN A 239 27.38 -2.37 9.41
CA GLN A 239 27.48 -1.76 10.73
C GLN A 239 26.33 -2.25 11.64
N LEU A 240 25.08 -2.21 11.16
CA LEU A 240 23.92 -2.72 11.89
C LEU A 240 24.07 -4.17 12.31
N LEU A 241 24.55 -5.04 11.40
CA LEU A 241 24.77 -6.45 11.69
C LEU A 241 25.93 -6.71 12.65
N GLN A 242 26.96 -5.88 12.62
CA GLN A 242 28.11 -5.95 13.52
C GLN A 242 27.77 -5.48 14.93
N GLU A 243 27.04 -4.37 15.06
CA GLU A 243 26.64 -3.80 16.35
C GLU A 243 25.50 -4.59 17.00
N ASP A 244 24.66 -5.19 16.19
CA ASP A 244 23.47 -5.98 16.57
C ASP A 244 22.64 -5.37 17.72
N PRO A 245 22.12 -4.14 17.58
CA PRO A 245 21.40 -3.43 18.64
C PRO A 245 19.98 -3.97 18.87
N TYR A 246 19.60 -5.10 18.30
CA TYR A 246 18.21 -5.59 18.23
C TYR A 246 17.52 -5.63 19.60
N GLU A 247 18.18 -6.17 20.64
CA GLU A 247 17.58 -6.29 21.96
C GLU A 247 17.31 -4.93 22.62
N ILE A 248 18.13 -3.93 22.32
CA ILE A 248 17.94 -2.54 22.79
C ILE A 248 16.77 -1.89 22.06
N LEU A 249 16.56 -2.22 20.77
CA LEU A 249 15.53 -1.64 19.92
C LEU A 249 14.17 -2.34 20.04
N LEU A 250 14.12 -3.55 20.59
CA LEU A 250 12.89 -4.34 20.69
C LEU A 250 11.74 -3.59 21.37
N PRO A 251 11.92 -2.85 22.48
CA PRO A 251 10.84 -2.06 23.07
C PRO A 251 10.29 -0.99 22.12
N ILE A 252 11.15 -0.36 21.32
CA ILE A 252 10.75 0.64 20.31
C ILE A 252 9.93 -0.06 19.22
N LEU A 253 10.35 -1.21 18.72
CA LEU A 253 9.62 -1.98 17.71
C LEU A 253 8.24 -2.38 18.20
N GLN A 254 8.10 -2.82 19.45
CA GLN A 254 6.82 -3.13 20.08
C GLN A 254 5.93 -1.88 20.19
N GLN A 255 6.50 -0.74 20.52
CA GLN A 255 5.77 0.53 20.51
C GLN A 255 5.28 0.89 19.11
N GLN A 256 6.12 0.71 18.07
CA GLN A 256 5.72 0.97 16.68
C GLN A 256 4.65 -0.01 16.18
N GLN A 257 4.67 -1.26 16.61
CA GLN A 257 3.60 -2.23 16.37
C GLN A 257 2.25 -1.68 16.87
N GLN A 258 2.18 -1.22 18.11
CA GLN A 258 0.96 -0.64 18.68
C GLN A 258 0.58 0.67 17.99
N HIS A 259 1.56 1.51 17.70
CA HIS A 259 1.35 2.77 17.00
C HIS A 259 0.77 2.57 15.60
N TYR A 260 1.30 1.62 14.82
CA TYR A 260 0.73 1.24 13.54
C TYR A 260 -0.73 0.80 13.66
N LEU A 261 -1.02 -0.13 14.57
CA LEU A 261 -2.36 -0.65 14.76
C LEU A 261 -3.36 0.45 15.12
N GLN A 262 -2.98 1.41 15.95
CA GLN A 262 -3.87 2.47 16.43
C GLN A 262 -4.03 3.61 15.42
N GLN A 263 -2.97 4.01 14.73
CA GLN A 263 -2.94 5.25 13.94
C GLN A 263 -2.97 5.04 12.42
N TYR A 264 -2.54 3.87 11.93
CA TYR A 264 -2.30 3.66 10.50
C TYR A 264 -3.05 2.49 9.89
N HIS A 265 -3.38 1.46 10.69
CA HIS A 265 -4.12 0.32 10.18
C HIS A 265 -5.50 0.75 9.66
N ILE A 266 -5.81 0.40 8.40
CA ILE A 266 -6.97 0.91 7.67
C ILE A 266 -8.28 0.77 8.45
N PHE A 267 -8.59 -0.40 9.05
CA PHE A 267 -9.86 -0.64 9.72
C PHE A 267 -9.99 0.05 11.09
N ASN A 268 -8.88 0.51 11.67
CA ASN A 268 -8.89 1.35 12.86
C ASN A 268 -8.91 2.85 12.48
N LYS A 269 -8.27 3.22 11.37
CA LYS A 269 -8.16 4.62 10.94
C LYS A 269 -9.40 5.13 10.19
N LEU A 270 -9.99 4.30 9.32
CA LEU A 270 -11.18 4.70 8.53
C LEU A 270 -12.32 5.22 9.40
N PRO A 271 -12.77 4.56 10.48
CA PRO A 271 -13.85 5.07 11.32
C PRO A 271 -13.58 6.46 11.89
N GLN A 272 -12.33 6.72 12.30
CA GLN A 272 -11.89 8.02 12.82
C GLN A 272 -11.98 9.10 11.75
N LEU A 273 -11.45 8.84 10.55
CA LEU A 273 -11.51 9.75 9.41
C LEU A 273 -12.95 10.03 8.98
N LEU A 274 -13.78 8.99 8.88
CA LEU A 274 -15.17 9.12 8.49
C LEU A 274 -15.96 9.95 9.51
N SER A 275 -15.77 9.70 10.80
CA SER A 275 -16.45 10.46 11.86
C SER A 275 -16.02 11.92 11.92
N SER A 276 -14.76 12.25 11.58
CA SER A 276 -14.25 13.62 11.61
C SER A 276 -14.60 14.44 10.37
N GLN A 277 -14.71 13.81 9.20
CA GLN A 277 -14.85 14.49 7.91
C GLN A 277 -16.27 14.45 7.36
N PHE A 278 -17.10 13.53 7.79
CA PHE A 278 -18.42 13.29 7.22
C PHE A 278 -19.50 13.23 8.28
N LYS A 279 -20.73 13.57 7.90
CA LYS A 279 -21.90 13.47 8.76
C LYS A 279 -22.66 12.18 8.44
N ALA A 280 -22.84 11.31 9.44
CA ALA A 280 -23.75 10.19 9.34
C ALA A 280 -25.21 10.66 9.34
N GLY A 281 -26.14 9.81 8.92
CA GLY A 281 -27.58 10.07 9.01
C GLY A 281 -28.21 10.82 7.83
N LYS A 282 -27.51 10.99 6.71
CA LYS A 282 -28.10 11.52 5.47
C LYS A 282 -29.06 10.53 4.81
N LYS A 283 -29.94 11.03 3.92
CA LYS A 283 -30.92 10.20 3.23
C LYS A 283 -30.24 9.16 2.37
N LYS A 284 -30.42 7.89 2.70
CA LYS A 284 -29.92 6.75 1.92
C LYS A 284 -30.80 6.51 0.68
N GLN A 285 -30.17 6.11 -0.39
CA GLN A 285 -30.83 5.69 -1.62
C GLN A 285 -30.01 4.58 -2.31
N GLN A 286 -30.63 3.84 -3.20
CA GLN A 286 -29.92 2.83 -3.96
C GLN A 286 -28.96 3.51 -4.94
N ILE A 287 -27.66 3.25 -4.76
CA ILE A 287 -26.58 3.78 -5.61
C ILE A 287 -25.94 2.62 -6.34
N LYS A 288 -25.60 2.85 -7.61
CA LYS A 288 -24.85 1.92 -8.45
C LYS A 288 -23.51 2.53 -8.81
N ILE A 289 -22.42 1.89 -8.40
CA ILE A 289 -21.05 2.27 -8.79
C ILE A 289 -20.60 1.36 -9.93
N LYS A 290 -19.95 1.96 -10.92
CA LYS A 290 -19.37 1.28 -12.07
C LYS A 290 -17.87 1.11 -11.86
N SER A 291 -17.35 -0.07 -12.20
CA SER A 291 -15.91 -0.33 -12.22
C SER A 291 -15.22 0.59 -13.22
N GLU A 292 -13.98 0.95 -12.94
CA GLU A 292 -13.13 1.80 -13.77
C GLU A 292 -13.01 1.27 -15.20
N ASN A 293 -12.98 -0.04 -15.40
CA ASN A 293 -12.91 -0.68 -16.72
C ASN A 293 -14.05 -0.27 -17.67
N LEU A 294 -15.21 0.13 -17.13
CA LEU A 294 -16.33 0.60 -17.96
C LEU A 294 -16.16 2.02 -18.54
N PHE A 295 -15.20 2.79 -18.00
CA PHE A 295 -14.85 4.12 -18.48
C PHE A 295 -13.65 4.12 -19.43
N GLN A 296 -13.02 2.96 -19.62
CA GLN A 296 -11.77 2.81 -20.34
C GLN A 296 -11.97 2.27 -21.78
N ARG A 297 -12.91 2.81 -22.54
CA ARG A 297 -12.93 2.60 -24.01
C ARG A 297 -11.62 3.18 -24.58
N GLY A 298 -10.64 2.31 -24.81
CA GLY A 298 -9.28 2.67 -25.23
C GLY A 298 -8.18 2.29 -24.25
N TYR A 299 -8.48 1.97 -23.00
CA TYR A 299 -7.45 1.61 -22.00
C TYR A 299 -6.68 0.33 -22.36
N ALA A 300 -7.31 -0.67 -22.95
CA ALA A 300 -6.62 -1.86 -23.43
C ALA A 300 -5.59 -1.48 -24.52
N ILE A 301 -5.92 -0.53 -25.37
CA ILE A 301 -5.04 0.04 -26.40
C ILE A 301 -3.94 0.87 -25.73
N ASN A 302 -4.26 1.72 -24.76
CA ASN A 302 -3.27 2.54 -24.05
C ASN A 302 -2.36 1.68 -23.17
N LYS A 303 -2.87 0.65 -22.50
CA LYS A 303 -2.07 -0.32 -21.74
C LYS A 303 -1.18 -1.17 -22.63
N PHE A 304 -1.66 -1.53 -23.82
CA PHE A 304 -0.87 -2.23 -24.83
C PHE A 304 0.20 -1.31 -25.42
N LEU A 305 -0.15 -0.06 -25.75
CA LEU A 305 0.79 0.95 -26.25
C LEU A 305 1.82 1.34 -25.18
N SER A 306 1.45 1.48 -23.90
CA SER A 306 2.41 1.75 -22.84
C SER A 306 3.38 0.59 -22.62
N ARG A 307 2.94 -0.66 -22.82
CA ARG A 307 3.81 -1.84 -22.80
C ARG A 307 4.77 -1.88 -23.98
N ILE A 308 4.35 -1.40 -25.15
CA ILE A 308 5.21 -1.27 -26.35
C ILE A 308 6.20 -0.14 -26.15
N LEU A 309 5.74 1.03 -25.70
CA LEU A 309 6.58 2.20 -25.40
C LEU A 309 7.63 1.90 -24.31
N HIS A 310 7.33 1.02 -23.38
CA HIS A 310 8.30 0.60 -22.35
C HIS A 310 9.46 -0.25 -22.93
N LYS A 311 9.23 -0.91 -24.05
CA LYS A 311 10.27 -1.71 -24.76
C LYS A 311 11.10 -0.90 -25.75
N MET A 312 10.72 0.36 -26.03
CA MET A 312 11.44 1.23 -26.97
C MET A 312 12.65 1.91 -26.33
N PRO A 313 13.72 2.18 -27.08
CA PRO A 313 14.87 2.96 -26.61
C PRO A 313 14.47 4.35 -26.13
N LEU A 314 15.17 4.89 -25.14
CA LEU A 314 14.88 6.21 -24.53
C LEU A 314 14.83 7.36 -25.56
N SER A 315 15.60 7.27 -26.63
CA SER A 315 15.63 8.25 -27.75
C SER A 315 14.34 8.33 -28.56
N GLU A 316 13.51 7.30 -28.54
CA GLU A 316 12.23 7.27 -29.28
C GLU A 316 11.03 7.56 -28.39
N LYS A 317 11.15 7.43 -27.07
CA LYS A 317 10.05 7.67 -26.11
C LYS A 317 9.60 9.13 -26.07
N SER A 318 10.51 10.06 -26.26
CA SER A 318 10.22 11.50 -26.19
C SER A 318 9.25 11.99 -27.27
N ARG A 319 9.22 11.34 -28.44
CA ARG A 319 8.30 11.69 -29.53
C ARG A 319 6.85 11.26 -29.29
N PHE A 320 6.65 10.18 -28.50
CA PHE A 320 5.31 9.65 -28.24
C PHE A 320 4.68 10.23 -26.97
N GLN A 321 5.47 10.63 -25.96
CA GLN A 321 4.94 11.26 -24.73
C GLN A 321 4.31 12.63 -24.96
N ILE A 322 4.82 13.41 -25.94
CA ILE A 322 4.33 14.77 -26.23
C ILE A 322 2.91 14.75 -26.84
N ASN A 323 2.56 13.75 -27.62
CA ASN A 323 1.25 13.69 -28.26
C ASN A 323 0.11 13.24 -27.34
N PHE A 324 0.39 12.46 -26.30
CA PHE A 324 -0.63 12.00 -25.35
C PHE A 324 -1.05 13.08 -24.33
N TYR A 325 -0.13 13.97 -23.94
CA TYR A 325 -0.45 15.08 -23.04
C TYR A 325 -1.18 16.23 -23.72
N GLN A 326 -1.04 16.40 -25.05
CA GLN A 326 -1.70 17.46 -25.79
C GLN A 326 -3.19 17.17 -26.06
N ASP A 327 -3.57 15.92 -26.30
CA ASP A 327 -4.96 15.57 -26.59
C ASP A 327 -5.88 15.72 -25.37
N ASP A 328 -5.38 15.44 -24.13
CA ASP A 328 -6.15 15.66 -22.89
C ASP A 328 -6.29 17.13 -22.51
N LEU A 329 -5.36 18.00 -22.92
CA LEU A 329 -5.44 19.46 -22.69
C LEU A 329 -6.40 20.16 -23.63
N TYR A 330 -6.68 19.61 -24.83
CA TYR A 330 -7.63 20.19 -25.81
C TYR A 330 -9.05 19.67 -25.60
N ALA A 331 -9.27 18.51 -25.00
CA ALA A 331 -10.61 18.00 -24.70
C ALA A 331 -11.33 18.82 -23.61
N ASN A 332 -10.61 19.53 -22.74
CA ASN A 332 -11.18 20.36 -21.67
C ASN A 332 -11.37 21.84 -22.02
N LYS A 333 -11.15 22.27 -23.29
CA LYS A 333 -11.36 23.67 -23.74
C LYS A 333 -12.57 23.89 -24.64
N LYS A 334 -13.44 22.88 -24.83
CA LYS A 334 -14.71 23.00 -25.52
C LYS A 334 -15.84 22.42 -24.68
N GLY A 335 -16.30 23.18 -23.72
CA GLY A 335 -17.47 22.91 -22.88
C GLY A 335 -17.65 24.03 -21.90
#